data_852f939bb98821872749ab3cdf9404b1
#
_entry.id   852f939bb98821872749ab3cdf9404b1
#
_cell.length_a   1.000
_cell.length_b   1.000
_cell.length_c   1.000
_cell.angle_alpha   90.00
_cell.angle_beta   90.00
_cell.angle_gamma   90.00
#
_symmetry.space_group_name_H-M   'P 1'
#
loop_
_entity.id
_entity.type
_entity.pdbx_description
1 polymer ?
#
loop_
_entity_poly.entity_id
_entity_poly.type
_entity_poly.pdbx_seq_one_letter_code
_entity_poly.pdbx_strand_id
1 'polypeptide(L)'
;MIDPVATVIIVNFNSGDRLAKCLACLEAQTRRDFETIVIDNQSSDGSQAAAQASALPAVLIEAGANLGFAAANNRAAARARGAWLIFLNPDAYAAPDWVEKLLEGAARYPFADAFGSTQIDALDPAKLDGAGDVFHVFGVAYRGGYGRPVEQAPPDGECFAPCAAAAMYRRDRFEALGGFDESFFCYGEDVDLGFRLRLDGGRAVQLAGAKVFHEGSGITGRHSGFTVYHGNRNRIWATYKNMPAEIYWPLAPFRFAVDLYLLVRHSLLGNAAAYLKALRDGYCGLAALRARRRAIQKGRRIGLRELARALTWSPLKVMRRESDLRPVAGDRRAQENPSRATPVPK
;
A
#
# COMPACT_ATOMS: atom_id res chain seq x y z
N MET A 1 4.39 -4.18 -32.30
CA MET A 1 4.77 -4.64 -30.95
C MET A 1 3.48 -4.96 -30.22
N ILE A 2 3.41 -6.10 -29.57
CA ILE A 2 2.23 -6.47 -28.75
C ILE A 2 2.25 -5.55 -27.52
N ASP A 3 1.12 -4.93 -27.18
CA ASP A 3 1.02 -4.10 -25.99
C ASP A 3 1.23 -4.95 -24.73
N PRO A 4 2.00 -4.47 -23.74
CA PRO A 4 2.25 -5.22 -22.53
C PRO A 4 0.94 -5.37 -21.72
N VAL A 5 0.76 -6.52 -21.08
CA VAL A 5 -0.41 -6.75 -20.21
C VAL A 5 -0.32 -5.89 -18.95
N ALA A 6 0.89 -5.70 -18.43
CA ALA A 6 1.16 -4.93 -17.22
C ALA A 6 2.35 -3.99 -17.38
N THR A 7 2.38 -2.93 -16.58
CA THR A 7 3.53 -2.04 -16.42
C THR A 7 3.99 -2.09 -14.98
N VAL A 8 5.23 -2.52 -14.74
CA VAL A 8 5.88 -2.45 -13.43
C VAL A 8 6.51 -1.06 -13.27
N ILE A 9 6.16 -0.35 -12.22
CA ILE A 9 6.65 1.00 -11.91
C ILE A 9 7.49 0.95 -10.65
N ILE A 10 8.73 1.47 -10.74
CA ILE A 10 9.67 1.53 -9.63
C ILE A 10 10.09 2.99 -9.45
N VAL A 11 9.89 3.54 -8.25
CA VAL A 11 10.40 4.87 -7.88
C VAL A 11 11.76 4.70 -7.22
N ASN A 12 12.81 5.19 -7.86
CA ASN A 12 14.16 5.18 -7.33
C ASN A 12 14.48 6.50 -6.62
N PHE A 13 15.03 6.42 -5.41
CA PHE A 13 15.63 7.54 -4.70
C PHE A 13 16.70 7.04 -3.74
N ASN A 14 17.98 7.25 -4.09
CA ASN A 14 19.12 6.85 -3.26
C ASN A 14 19.02 5.42 -2.73
N SER A 15 18.71 4.47 -3.61
CA SER A 15 18.41 3.09 -3.22
C SER A 15 19.66 2.19 -3.12
N GLY A 16 20.86 2.73 -3.44
CA GLY A 16 22.10 1.96 -3.45
C GLY A 16 22.02 0.79 -4.42
N ASP A 17 22.37 -0.40 -3.95
CA ASP A 17 22.34 -1.65 -4.72
C ASP A 17 20.94 -2.31 -4.81
N ARG A 18 19.94 -1.77 -4.11
CA ARG A 18 18.58 -2.33 -4.02
C ARG A 18 17.88 -2.31 -5.37
N LEU A 19 18.00 -1.22 -6.15
CA LEU A 19 17.40 -1.14 -7.47
C LEU A 19 17.95 -2.24 -8.39
N ALA A 20 19.27 -2.49 -8.38
CA ALA A 20 19.88 -3.56 -9.18
C ALA A 20 19.33 -4.94 -8.81
N LYS A 21 19.21 -5.23 -7.49
CA LYS A 21 18.62 -6.48 -6.98
C LYS A 21 17.16 -6.63 -7.38
N CYS A 22 16.38 -5.55 -7.25
CA CYS A 22 14.97 -5.52 -7.64
C CYS A 22 14.79 -5.82 -9.13
N LEU A 23 15.59 -5.18 -10.01
CA LEU A 23 15.56 -5.41 -11.45
C LEU A 23 15.98 -6.83 -11.80
N ALA A 24 17.01 -7.39 -11.16
CA ALA A 24 17.42 -8.79 -11.36
C ALA A 24 16.28 -9.78 -11.02
N CYS A 25 15.48 -9.50 -9.97
CA CYS A 25 14.29 -10.30 -9.66
C CYS A 25 13.21 -10.19 -10.75
N LEU A 26 13.07 -9.03 -11.40
CA LEU A 26 12.15 -8.86 -12.54
C LEU A 26 12.69 -9.54 -13.80
N GLU A 27 14.00 -9.56 -14.00
CA GLU A 27 14.64 -10.33 -15.08
C GLU A 27 14.38 -11.84 -14.95
N ALA A 28 14.24 -12.33 -13.72
CA ALA A 28 14.01 -13.75 -13.43
C ALA A 28 12.52 -14.16 -13.47
N GLN A 29 11.58 -13.24 -13.80
CA GLN A 29 10.17 -13.57 -13.83
C GLN A 29 9.84 -14.62 -14.90
N THR A 30 8.93 -15.56 -14.56
CA THR A 30 8.39 -16.56 -15.48
C THR A 30 7.57 -15.92 -16.60
N ARG A 31 6.83 -14.86 -16.27
CA ARG A 31 6.03 -14.07 -17.21
C ARG A 31 6.83 -12.90 -17.77
N ARG A 32 6.73 -12.65 -19.09
CA ARG A 32 7.56 -11.65 -19.79
C ARG A 32 6.76 -10.57 -20.55
N ASP A 33 5.45 -10.66 -20.59
CA ASP A 33 4.56 -9.73 -21.30
C ASP A 33 4.22 -8.48 -20.47
N PHE A 34 5.23 -7.95 -19.77
CA PHE A 34 5.16 -6.67 -19.05
C PHE A 34 6.28 -5.73 -19.49
N GLU A 35 6.07 -4.45 -19.31
CA GLU A 35 7.11 -3.43 -19.41
C GLU A 35 7.52 -2.94 -18.03
N THR A 36 8.72 -2.35 -17.94
CA THR A 36 9.22 -1.77 -16.68
C THR A 36 9.53 -0.29 -16.89
N ILE A 37 9.05 0.54 -15.98
CA ILE A 37 9.37 1.97 -15.91
C ILE A 37 10.05 2.23 -14.57
N VAL A 38 11.28 2.72 -14.61
CA VAL A 38 11.99 3.25 -13.45
C VAL A 38 11.93 4.76 -13.52
N ILE A 39 11.42 5.40 -12.47
CA ILE A 39 11.47 6.86 -12.34
C ILE A 39 12.47 7.23 -11.25
N ASP A 40 13.51 7.96 -11.63
CA ASP A 40 14.53 8.42 -10.70
C ASP A 40 14.15 9.80 -10.12
N ASN A 41 13.99 9.83 -8.80
CA ASN A 41 13.63 11.01 -8.02
C ASN A 41 14.85 11.87 -7.65
N GLN A 42 15.78 12.08 -8.62
CA GLN A 42 17.01 12.84 -8.43
C GLN A 42 17.95 12.17 -7.40
N SER A 43 18.27 10.91 -7.63
CA SER A 43 19.27 10.19 -6.83
C SER A 43 20.66 10.79 -7.00
N SER A 44 21.43 10.83 -5.93
CA SER A 44 22.81 11.31 -5.89
C SER A 44 23.84 10.21 -5.64
N ASP A 45 23.38 8.98 -5.42
CA ASP A 45 24.21 7.80 -5.08
C ASP A 45 24.59 6.95 -6.30
N GLY A 46 24.14 7.33 -7.50
CA GLY A 46 24.41 6.58 -8.73
C GLY A 46 23.51 5.35 -8.94
N SER A 47 22.56 5.07 -8.03
CA SER A 47 21.69 3.88 -8.10
C SER A 47 20.87 3.80 -9.40
N GLN A 48 20.51 4.92 -10.02
CA GLN A 48 19.76 4.98 -11.28
C GLN A 48 20.48 4.30 -12.45
N ALA A 49 21.81 4.18 -12.40
CA ALA A 49 22.58 3.50 -13.44
C ALA A 49 22.19 2.01 -13.57
N ALA A 50 21.67 1.40 -12.52
CA ALA A 50 21.18 0.03 -12.56
C ALA A 50 20.06 -0.18 -13.60
N ALA A 51 19.21 0.82 -13.82
CA ALA A 51 18.15 0.74 -14.83
C ALA A 51 18.70 0.67 -16.27
N GLN A 52 19.85 1.28 -16.53
CA GLN A 52 20.52 1.27 -17.83
C GLN A 52 21.37 -0.02 -18.02
N ALA A 53 21.90 -0.55 -16.93
CA ALA A 53 22.73 -1.76 -16.93
C ALA A 53 21.92 -3.07 -16.93
N SER A 54 20.62 -3.01 -16.61
CA SER A 54 19.74 -4.16 -16.53
C SER A 54 19.54 -4.81 -17.92
N ALA A 55 19.54 -6.13 -17.99
CA ALA A 55 19.15 -6.87 -19.18
C ALA A 55 17.64 -6.80 -19.45
N LEU A 56 16.85 -6.45 -18.43
CA LEU A 56 15.43 -6.16 -18.58
C LEU A 56 15.26 -4.79 -19.27
N PRO A 57 14.55 -4.68 -20.41
CA PRO A 57 14.27 -3.40 -21.02
C PRO A 57 13.45 -2.50 -20.09
N ALA A 58 14.11 -1.58 -19.41
CA ALA A 58 13.48 -0.62 -18.52
C ALA A 58 13.52 0.80 -19.10
N VAL A 59 12.39 1.49 -19.09
CA VAL A 59 12.33 2.91 -19.44
C VAL A 59 12.74 3.72 -18.21
N LEU A 60 13.88 4.41 -18.29
CA LEU A 60 14.30 5.33 -17.22
C LEU A 60 13.69 6.73 -17.46
N ILE A 61 13.02 7.27 -16.46
CA ILE A 61 12.49 8.62 -16.42
C ILE A 61 13.25 9.42 -15.36
N GLU A 62 13.96 10.44 -15.77
CA GLU A 62 14.56 11.39 -14.84
C GLU A 62 13.47 12.38 -14.35
N ALA A 63 13.20 12.40 -13.05
CA ALA A 63 12.19 13.29 -12.48
C ALA A 63 12.66 14.75 -12.42
N GLY A 64 13.98 14.97 -12.31
CA GLY A 64 14.58 16.31 -12.20
C GLY A 64 14.48 16.93 -10.81
N ALA A 65 13.74 16.30 -9.90
CA ALA A 65 13.59 16.67 -8.49
C ALA A 65 13.09 15.46 -7.69
N ASN A 66 13.22 15.49 -6.37
CA ASN A 66 12.54 14.53 -5.51
C ASN A 66 11.05 14.90 -5.37
N LEU A 67 10.22 14.28 -6.20
CA LEU A 67 8.77 14.48 -6.22
C LEU A 67 8.04 13.76 -5.06
N GLY A 68 8.73 12.92 -4.32
CA GLY A 68 8.11 11.96 -3.39
C GLY A 68 7.56 10.73 -4.12
N PHE A 69 7.02 9.79 -3.35
CA PHE A 69 6.51 8.51 -3.87
C PHE A 69 5.24 8.70 -4.72
N ALA A 70 4.29 9.49 -4.23
CA ALA A 70 2.98 9.66 -4.87
C ALA A 70 3.09 10.29 -6.26
N ALA A 71 3.74 11.45 -6.38
CA ALA A 71 3.84 12.18 -7.65
C ALA A 71 4.76 11.47 -8.67
N ALA A 72 5.83 10.81 -8.18
CA ALA A 72 6.70 10.04 -9.06
C ALA A 72 5.95 8.84 -9.68
N ASN A 73 5.21 8.07 -8.88
CA ASN A 73 4.39 6.97 -9.41
C ASN A 73 3.32 7.46 -10.40
N ASN A 74 2.63 8.58 -10.10
CA ASN A 74 1.65 9.15 -11.04
C ASN A 74 2.30 9.54 -12.38
N ARG A 75 3.48 10.17 -12.33
CA ARG A 75 4.22 10.57 -13.53
C ARG A 75 4.66 9.37 -14.36
N ALA A 76 5.07 8.29 -13.73
CA ALA A 76 5.41 7.04 -14.41
C ALA A 76 4.15 6.35 -14.96
N ALA A 77 3.07 6.28 -14.19
CA ALA A 77 1.79 5.70 -14.59
C ALA A 77 1.19 6.37 -15.84
N ALA A 78 1.37 7.68 -15.98
CA ALA A 78 0.94 8.43 -17.17
C ALA A 78 1.66 8.00 -18.47
N ARG A 79 2.77 7.24 -18.38
CA ARG A 79 3.51 6.70 -19.53
C ARG A 79 3.31 5.17 -19.68
N ALA A 80 2.58 4.57 -18.77
CA ALA A 80 2.33 3.14 -18.79
C ALA A 80 1.40 2.76 -19.94
N ARG A 81 1.72 1.62 -20.61
CA ARG A 81 0.92 1.05 -21.69
C ARG A 81 0.10 -0.16 -21.22
N GLY A 82 0.55 -0.84 -20.17
CA GLY A 82 -0.13 -2.01 -19.62
C GLY A 82 -1.53 -1.71 -19.14
N ALA A 83 -2.44 -2.68 -19.25
CA ALA A 83 -3.78 -2.60 -18.68
C ALA A 83 -3.76 -2.64 -17.13
N TRP A 84 -2.69 -3.18 -16.56
CA TRP A 84 -2.42 -3.26 -15.14
C TRP A 84 -1.18 -2.44 -14.79
N LEU A 85 -1.27 -1.64 -13.73
CA LEU A 85 -0.14 -0.94 -13.12
C LEU A 85 0.32 -1.74 -11.90
N ILE A 86 1.60 -2.08 -11.86
CA ILE A 86 2.21 -2.81 -10.74
C ILE A 86 3.23 -1.88 -10.09
N PHE A 87 2.95 -1.42 -8.88
CA PHE A 87 3.87 -0.61 -8.08
C PHE A 87 4.79 -1.53 -7.30
N LEU A 88 6.09 -1.31 -7.40
CA LEU A 88 7.11 -2.09 -6.72
C LEU A 88 8.17 -1.16 -6.14
N ASN A 89 8.45 -1.30 -4.84
CA ASN A 89 9.56 -0.55 -4.24
C ASN A 89 10.91 -1.10 -4.69
N PRO A 90 11.96 -0.26 -4.78
CA PRO A 90 13.30 -0.72 -5.15
C PRO A 90 13.94 -1.64 -4.10
N ASP A 91 13.42 -1.67 -2.86
CA ASP A 91 13.82 -2.56 -1.76
C ASP A 91 12.86 -3.76 -1.59
N ALA A 92 12.06 -4.07 -2.63
CA ALA A 92 11.17 -5.23 -2.68
C ALA A 92 11.62 -6.19 -3.80
N TYR A 93 11.88 -7.44 -3.44
CA TYR A 93 12.45 -8.47 -4.32
C TYR A 93 11.39 -9.52 -4.65
N ALA A 94 10.93 -9.49 -5.89
CA ALA A 94 9.84 -10.33 -6.35
C ALA A 94 10.25 -11.82 -6.46
N ALA A 95 9.38 -12.73 -6.00
CA ALA A 95 9.54 -14.16 -6.30
C ALA A 95 9.44 -14.41 -7.82
N PRO A 96 10.06 -15.47 -8.36
CA PRO A 96 10.14 -15.67 -9.81
C PRO A 96 8.80 -15.77 -10.55
N ASP A 97 7.73 -16.16 -9.87
CA ASP A 97 6.36 -16.28 -10.40
C ASP A 97 5.42 -15.13 -9.98
N TRP A 98 5.96 -14.05 -9.42
CA TRP A 98 5.16 -12.99 -8.80
C TRP A 98 4.21 -12.29 -9.78
N VAL A 99 4.71 -11.86 -10.96
CA VAL A 99 3.86 -11.21 -11.97
C VAL A 99 2.80 -12.18 -12.48
N GLU A 100 3.15 -13.45 -12.67
CA GLU A 100 2.20 -14.50 -13.06
C GLU A 100 1.09 -14.65 -12.01
N LYS A 101 1.44 -14.74 -10.73
CA LYS A 101 0.47 -14.86 -9.62
C LYS A 101 -0.45 -13.65 -9.49
N LEU A 102 0.04 -12.45 -9.75
CA LEU A 102 -0.79 -11.25 -9.80
C LEU A 102 -1.82 -11.33 -10.95
N LEU A 103 -1.38 -11.71 -12.15
CA LEU A 103 -2.26 -11.81 -13.31
C LEU A 103 -3.24 -12.99 -13.20
N GLU A 104 -2.82 -14.13 -12.65
CA GLU A 104 -3.72 -15.24 -12.28
C GLU A 104 -4.78 -14.80 -11.27
N GLY A 105 -4.39 -13.97 -10.28
CA GLY A 105 -5.31 -13.37 -9.32
C GLY A 105 -6.34 -12.48 -10.00
N ALA A 106 -5.92 -11.66 -10.96
CA ALA A 106 -6.82 -10.80 -11.73
C ALA A 106 -7.83 -11.62 -12.56
N ALA A 107 -7.38 -12.73 -13.15
CA ALA A 107 -8.27 -13.64 -13.89
C ALA A 107 -9.23 -14.39 -12.95
N ARG A 108 -8.76 -14.79 -11.75
CA ARG A 108 -9.56 -15.51 -10.75
C ARG A 108 -10.62 -14.63 -10.09
N TYR A 109 -10.30 -13.36 -9.87
CA TYR A 109 -11.14 -12.38 -9.19
C TYR A 109 -11.47 -11.18 -10.08
N PRO A 110 -12.21 -11.36 -11.19
CA PRO A 110 -12.43 -10.30 -12.20
C PRO A 110 -13.25 -9.11 -11.68
N PHE A 111 -13.88 -9.23 -10.51
CA PHE A 111 -14.57 -8.13 -9.82
C PHE A 111 -13.62 -7.22 -9.03
N ALA A 112 -12.36 -7.61 -8.84
CA ALA A 112 -11.39 -6.83 -8.08
C ALA A 112 -10.66 -5.84 -9.00
N ASP A 113 -10.44 -4.65 -8.50
CA ASP A 113 -9.75 -3.55 -9.20
C ASP A 113 -8.28 -3.42 -8.77
N ALA A 114 -7.92 -4.05 -7.63
CA ALA A 114 -6.58 -3.99 -7.10
C ALA A 114 -6.19 -5.29 -6.38
N PHE A 115 -4.89 -5.59 -6.37
CA PHE A 115 -4.33 -6.81 -5.78
C PHE A 115 -3.09 -6.48 -4.95
N GLY A 116 -3.04 -7.05 -3.74
CA GLY A 116 -1.90 -6.96 -2.84
C GLY A 116 -1.07 -8.24 -2.88
N SER A 117 0.22 -8.07 -2.62
CA SER A 117 1.20 -9.16 -2.51
C SER A 117 1.47 -9.52 -1.06
N THR A 118 1.73 -10.80 -0.79
CA THR A 118 2.27 -11.23 0.50
C THR A 118 3.72 -10.77 0.61
N GLN A 119 3.96 -9.85 1.53
CA GLN A 119 5.28 -9.28 1.78
C GLN A 119 5.94 -10.04 2.92
N ILE A 120 7.11 -10.60 2.64
CA ILE A 120 7.97 -11.33 3.58
C ILE A 120 9.10 -10.38 3.97
N ASP A 121 9.50 -10.35 5.25
CA ASP A 121 10.62 -9.52 5.68
C ASP A 121 11.92 -10.06 5.02
N ALA A 122 12.59 -9.25 4.21
CA ALA A 122 13.80 -9.66 3.51
C ALA A 122 14.98 -9.90 4.44
N LEU A 123 14.97 -9.30 5.64
CA LEU A 123 16.03 -9.45 6.66
C LEU A 123 15.74 -10.62 7.62
N ASP A 124 14.47 -11.01 7.77
CA ASP A 124 14.05 -12.16 8.57
C ASP A 124 12.93 -12.92 7.84
N PRO A 125 13.27 -13.79 6.87
CA PRO A 125 12.28 -14.48 6.04
C PRO A 125 11.33 -15.42 6.79
N ALA A 126 11.54 -15.64 8.09
CA ALA A 126 10.59 -16.33 8.94
C ALA A 126 9.38 -15.45 9.31
N LYS A 127 9.40 -14.14 8.98
CA LYS A 127 8.37 -13.18 9.35
C LYS A 127 7.72 -12.52 8.15
N LEU A 128 6.48 -12.14 8.33
CA LEU A 128 5.74 -11.30 7.40
C LEU A 128 6.13 -9.81 7.59
N ASP A 129 6.36 -9.10 6.50
CA ASP A 129 6.35 -7.64 6.48
C ASP A 129 4.92 -7.10 6.25
N GLY A 130 4.03 -7.89 5.64
CA GLY A 130 2.61 -7.57 5.54
C GLY A 130 1.82 -8.46 4.58
N ALA A 131 0.51 -8.53 4.81
CA ALA A 131 -0.45 -9.23 3.97
C ALA A 131 -1.77 -8.44 3.94
N GLY A 132 -1.83 -7.41 3.11
CA GLY A 132 -2.93 -6.46 2.99
C GLY A 132 -2.97 -5.41 4.11
N ASP A 133 -3.27 -4.17 3.72
CA ASP A 133 -3.42 -3.09 4.67
C ASP A 133 -4.80 -3.12 5.32
N VAL A 134 -4.81 -2.78 6.59
CA VAL A 134 -6.00 -2.73 7.45
C VAL A 134 -6.23 -1.28 7.88
N PHE A 135 -7.48 -0.83 7.81
CA PHE A 135 -7.86 0.50 8.27
C PHE A 135 -8.84 0.41 9.45
N HIS A 136 -8.38 0.84 10.62
CA HIS A 136 -9.21 0.87 11.83
C HIS A 136 -10.06 2.15 11.88
N VAL A 137 -11.28 2.04 12.39
CA VAL A 137 -12.25 3.16 12.47
C VAL A 137 -11.73 4.39 13.22
N PHE A 138 -10.73 4.24 14.08
CA PHE A 138 -10.07 5.37 14.75
C PHE A 138 -9.00 6.05 13.90
N GLY A 139 -8.95 5.76 12.60
CA GLY A 139 -8.02 6.40 11.68
C GLY A 139 -6.59 5.87 11.79
N VAL A 140 -6.42 4.60 12.14
CA VAL A 140 -5.12 3.93 12.17
C VAL A 140 -5.06 2.92 11.04
N ALA A 141 -4.11 3.09 10.13
CA ALA A 141 -3.77 2.09 9.12
C ALA A 141 -2.53 1.30 9.55
N TYR A 142 -2.49 0.03 9.22
CA TYR A 142 -1.33 -0.82 9.48
C TYR A 142 -1.28 -2.00 8.51
N ARG A 143 -0.08 -2.53 8.27
CA ARG A 143 0.11 -3.76 7.49
C ARG A 143 -0.37 -4.95 8.30
N GLY A 144 -1.35 -5.67 7.78
CA GLY A 144 -1.88 -6.88 8.40
C GLY A 144 -0.82 -7.98 8.47
N GLY A 145 -0.70 -8.63 9.62
CA GLY A 145 0.27 -9.72 9.83
C GLY A 145 1.71 -9.30 10.06
N TYR A 146 2.04 -7.99 10.09
CA TYR A 146 3.40 -7.50 10.28
C TYR A 146 4.09 -8.10 11.50
N GLY A 147 5.28 -8.68 11.30
CA GLY A 147 6.11 -9.31 12.34
C GLY A 147 5.62 -10.68 12.81
N ARG A 148 4.52 -11.21 12.24
CA ARG A 148 4.05 -12.57 12.52
C ARG A 148 4.83 -13.61 11.73
N PRO A 149 4.88 -14.87 12.20
CA PRO A 149 5.47 -15.97 11.44
C PRO A 149 4.88 -16.09 10.02
N VAL A 150 5.73 -16.37 9.03
CA VAL A 150 5.32 -16.48 7.61
C VAL A 150 4.30 -17.61 7.40
N GLU A 151 4.33 -18.66 8.23
CA GLU A 151 3.38 -19.79 8.20
C GLU A 151 1.95 -19.33 8.57
N GLN A 152 1.81 -18.17 9.21
CA GLN A 152 0.52 -17.56 9.53
C GLN A 152 0.03 -16.60 8.43
N ALA A 153 0.69 -16.60 7.26
CA ALA A 153 0.20 -15.83 6.12
C ALA A 153 -1.25 -16.22 5.79
N PRO A 154 -2.16 -15.25 5.68
CA PRO A 154 -3.55 -15.55 5.39
C PRO A 154 -3.70 -16.09 3.96
N PRO A 155 -4.75 -16.88 3.67
CA PRO A 155 -5.14 -17.20 2.30
C PRO A 155 -5.58 -15.96 1.53
N ASP A 156 -5.87 -16.13 0.24
CA ASP A 156 -6.47 -15.07 -0.57
C ASP A 156 -7.72 -14.50 0.13
N GLY A 157 -7.82 -13.18 0.17
CA GLY A 157 -8.92 -12.52 0.86
C GLY A 157 -9.06 -11.05 0.48
N GLU A 158 -10.25 -10.51 0.66
CA GLU A 158 -10.49 -9.10 0.41
C GLU A 158 -9.86 -8.25 1.52
N CYS A 159 -8.87 -7.42 1.17
CA CYS A 159 -8.20 -6.49 2.08
C CYS A 159 -8.79 -5.08 1.97
N PHE A 160 -8.52 -4.21 2.95
CA PHE A 160 -8.95 -2.80 2.86
C PHE A 160 -8.25 -2.07 1.72
N ALA A 161 -6.94 -2.18 1.64
CA ALA A 161 -6.09 -1.64 0.58
C ALA A 161 -4.88 -2.56 0.36
N PRO A 162 -4.32 -2.66 -0.85
CA PRO A 162 -3.02 -3.28 -1.05
C PRO A 162 -1.91 -2.29 -0.70
N CYS A 163 -0.84 -2.76 -0.05
CA CYS A 163 0.33 -1.95 0.24
C CYS A 163 1.13 -1.69 -1.04
N ALA A 164 1.34 -0.44 -1.41
CA ALA A 164 1.99 -0.06 -2.67
C ALA A 164 3.48 -0.37 -2.75
N ALA A 165 4.09 -0.94 -1.71
CA ALA A 165 5.41 -1.52 -1.83
C ALA A 165 5.47 -2.69 -2.84
N ALA A 166 4.32 -3.41 -3.04
CA ALA A 166 4.15 -4.46 -4.04
C ALA A 166 2.66 -4.66 -4.34
N ALA A 167 2.06 -3.83 -5.17
CA ALA A 167 0.62 -3.82 -5.43
C ALA A 167 0.30 -3.65 -6.92
N MET A 168 -0.78 -4.28 -7.38
CA MET A 168 -1.29 -4.16 -8.74
C MET A 168 -2.67 -3.49 -8.75
N TYR A 169 -2.88 -2.56 -9.67
CA TYR A 169 -4.15 -1.87 -9.90
C TYR A 169 -4.55 -1.92 -11.36
N ARG A 170 -5.83 -2.03 -11.64
CA ARG A 170 -6.34 -1.76 -12.99
C ARG A 170 -6.03 -0.31 -13.35
N ARG A 171 -5.41 -0.08 -14.53
CA ARG A 171 -4.99 1.25 -14.95
C ARG A 171 -6.18 2.21 -15.09
N ASP A 172 -7.27 1.77 -15.73
CA ASP A 172 -8.49 2.58 -15.89
C ASP A 172 -9.08 3.02 -14.55
N ARG A 173 -9.01 2.14 -13.52
CA ARG A 173 -9.49 2.48 -12.17
C ARG A 173 -8.56 3.42 -11.44
N PHE A 174 -7.25 3.20 -11.55
CA PHE A 174 -6.24 4.10 -10.99
C PHE A 174 -6.38 5.51 -11.54
N GLU A 175 -6.52 5.64 -12.88
CA GLU A 175 -6.70 6.91 -13.59
C GLU A 175 -8.04 7.58 -13.21
N ALA A 176 -9.15 6.84 -13.19
CA ALA A 176 -10.47 7.36 -12.82
C ALA A 176 -10.53 7.89 -11.39
N LEU A 177 -9.74 7.30 -10.47
CA LEU A 177 -9.57 7.79 -9.09
C LEU A 177 -8.61 8.98 -8.99
N GLY A 178 -7.94 9.38 -10.07
CA GLY A 178 -6.95 10.45 -10.10
C GLY A 178 -5.58 10.06 -9.53
N GLY A 179 -5.25 8.78 -9.52
CA GLY A 179 -3.97 8.26 -9.05
C GLY A 179 -3.76 8.44 -7.54
N PHE A 180 -2.49 8.46 -7.12
CA PHE A 180 -2.12 8.79 -5.75
C PHE A 180 -2.31 10.31 -5.50
N ASP A 181 -2.70 10.68 -4.29
CA ASP A 181 -2.77 12.09 -3.90
C ASP A 181 -1.36 12.63 -3.60
N GLU A 182 -0.84 13.46 -4.51
CA GLU A 182 0.53 13.96 -4.48
C GLU A 182 0.84 14.81 -3.24
N SER A 183 -0.18 15.37 -2.58
CA SER A 183 0.01 16.15 -1.35
C SER A 183 0.56 15.29 -0.18
N PHE A 184 0.44 13.97 -0.28
CA PHE A 184 1.00 13.05 0.71
C PHE A 184 2.53 12.99 0.66
N PHE A 185 3.12 13.18 -0.48
CA PHE A 185 4.54 13.02 -0.74
C PHE A 185 4.99 11.55 -0.59
N CYS A 186 4.89 11.00 0.62
CA CYS A 186 5.27 9.63 0.96
C CYS A 186 4.51 9.18 2.22
N TYR A 187 4.15 7.89 2.30
CA TYR A 187 3.38 7.22 3.34
C TYR A 187 1.89 7.56 3.40
N GLY A 188 1.09 6.53 3.28
CA GLY A 188 -0.37 6.56 3.41
C GLY A 188 -1.13 7.00 2.16
N GLU A 189 -0.42 7.29 1.05
CA GLU A 189 -1.02 7.53 -0.27
C GLU A 189 -1.71 6.30 -0.82
N ASP A 190 -1.18 5.11 -0.53
CA ASP A 190 -1.76 3.81 -0.89
C ASP A 190 -3.02 3.51 -0.09
N VAL A 191 -2.99 3.76 1.21
CA VAL A 191 -4.17 3.68 2.08
C VAL A 191 -5.25 4.66 1.63
N ASP A 192 -4.87 5.88 1.25
CA ASP A 192 -5.78 6.89 0.71
C ASP A 192 -6.41 6.45 -0.61
N LEU A 193 -5.60 5.91 -1.52
CA LEU A 193 -6.09 5.40 -2.80
C LEU A 193 -7.03 4.21 -2.58
N GLY A 194 -6.66 3.25 -1.71
CA GLY A 194 -7.51 2.13 -1.35
C GLY A 194 -8.83 2.57 -0.71
N PHE A 195 -8.81 3.62 0.12
CA PHE A 195 -10.04 4.18 0.69
C PHE A 195 -10.94 4.80 -0.40
N ARG A 196 -10.37 5.59 -1.33
CA ARG A 196 -11.11 6.15 -2.47
C ARG A 196 -11.68 5.06 -3.38
N LEU A 197 -10.88 4.01 -3.64
CA LEU A 197 -11.33 2.83 -4.37
C LEU A 197 -12.57 2.21 -3.70
N ARG A 198 -12.52 1.99 -2.38
CA ARG A 198 -13.66 1.47 -1.61
C ARG A 198 -14.89 2.36 -1.70
N LEU A 199 -14.72 3.67 -1.54
CA LEU A 199 -15.84 4.62 -1.61
C LEU A 199 -16.50 4.65 -2.99
N ASP A 200 -15.74 4.40 -4.06
CA ASP A 200 -16.25 4.28 -5.43
C ASP A 200 -16.83 2.88 -5.75
N GLY A 201 -16.91 1.98 -4.77
CA GLY A 201 -17.45 0.62 -4.92
C GLY A 201 -16.45 -0.41 -5.44
N GLY A 202 -15.18 -0.03 -5.62
CA GLY A 202 -14.11 -0.94 -6.03
C GLY A 202 -13.65 -1.87 -4.91
N ARG A 203 -12.99 -2.97 -5.29
CA ARG A 203 -12.56 -4.01 -4.36
C ARG A 203 -11.08 -4.33 -4.55
N ALA A 204 -10.42 -4.67 -3.45
CA ALA A 204 -9.03 -5.09 -3.44
C ALA A 204 -8.89 -6.49 -2.83
N VAL A 205 -8.08 -7.36 -3.45
CA VAL A 205 -7.82 -8.72 -2.99
C VAL A 205 -6.34 -8.88 -2.67
N GLN A 206 -6.05 -9.36 -1.48
CA GLN A 206 -4.72 -9.81 -1.07
C GLN A 206 -4.49 -11.23 -1.58
N LEU A 207 -3.38 -11.46 -2.27
CA LEU A 207 -3.01 -12.76 -2.84
C LEU A 207 -1.92 -13.43 -2.01
N ALA A 208 -2.20 -14.63 -1.52
CA ALA A 208 -1.25 -15.43 -0.75
C ALA A 208 -0.07 -15.92 -1.59
N GLY A 209 -0.31 -16.20 -2.87
CA GLY A 209 0.68 -16.73 -3.79
C GLY A 209 1.60 -15.67 -4.42
N ALA A 210 1.18 -14.41 -4.51
CA ALA A 210 2.02 -13.33 -5.05
C ALA A 210 2.99 -12.85 -3.95
N LYS A 211 4.23 -13.33 -3.96
CA LYS A 211 5.19 -13.11 -2.86
C LYS A 211 6.30 -12.15 -3.25
N VAL A 212 6.65 -11.24 -2.34
CA VAL A 212 7.84 -10.39 -2.42
C VAL A 212 8.59 -10.40 -1.10
N PHE A 213 9.92 -10.25 -1.15
CA PHE A 213 10.77 -10.06 0.01
C PHE A 213 11.09 -8.56 0.12
N HIS A 214 10.63 -7.90 1.18
CA HIS A 214 10.70 -6.46 1.34
C HIS A 214 11.56 -6.07 2.55
N GLU A 215 12.54 -5.16 2.38
CA GLU A 215 13.39 -4.72 3.48
C GLU A 215 12.65 -3.79 4.47
N GLY A 216 11.54 -3.21 4.04
CA GLY A 216 10.69 -2.41 4.91
C GLY A 216 11.35 -1.15 5.44
N SER A 217 11.20 -0.04 4.73
CA SER A 217 11.81 1.26 5.08
C SER A 217 13.35 1.26 5.06
N GLY A 218 13.96 0.43 4.23
CA GLY A 218 15.42 0.33 4.08
C GLY A 218 16.09 1.64 3.65
N ILE A 219 15.34 2.54 3.00
CA ILE A 219 15.82 3.84 2.52
C ILE A 219 15.57 4.94 3.56
N THR A 220 14.37 4.96 4.20
CA THR A 220 13.94 6.08 5.06
C THR A 220 14.11 5.86 6.56
N GLY A 221 14.38 4.63 6.98
CA GLY A 221 14.48 4.22 8.39
C GLY A 221 13.11 4.12 9.08
N ARG A 222 12.82 2.97 9.71
CA ARG A 222 11.49 2.63 10.31
C ARG A 222 10.98 3.63 11.35
N HIS A 223 11.86 4.34 12.05
CA HIS A 223 11.51 5.26 13.14
C HIS A 223 12.21 6.60 12.99
N SER A 224 12.57 7.00 11.77
CA SER A 224 13.14 8.31 11.52
C SER A 224 12.10 9.41 11.76
N GLY A 225 12.55 10.63 12.08
CA GLY A 225 11.66 11.79 12.19
C GLY A 225 10.84 12.04 10.92
N PHE A 226 11.41 11.70 9.74
CA PHE A 226 10.73 11.77 8.45
C PHE A 226 9.52 10.81 8.38
N THR A 227 9.73 9.53 8.73
CA THR A 227 8.67 8.51 8.73
C THR A 227 7.57 8.85 9.74
N VAL A 228 7.95 9.31 10.94
CA VAL A 228 7.01 9.72 11.99
C VAL A 228 6.18 10.92 11.53
N TYR A 229 6.82 11.93 10.94
CA TYR A 229 6.14 13.13 10.46
C TYR A 229 5.15 12.82 9.34
N HIS A 230 5.61 12.25 8.23
CA HIS A 230 4.76 11.99 7.07
C HIS A 230 3.65 10.97 7.39
N GLY A 231 3.99 9.86 8.03
CA GLY A 231 3.02 8.82 8.37
C GLY A 231 1.88 9.34 9.26
N ASN A 232 2.17 10.17 10.26
CA ASN A 232 1.12 10.65 11.18
C ASN A 232 0.34 11.85 10.61
N ARG A 233 0.98 12.79 9.90
CA ARG A 233 0.28 13.86 9.18
C ARG A 233 -0.70 13.26 8.17
N ASN A 234 -0.22 12.33 7.36
CA ASN A 234 -1.00 11.72 6.29
C ASN A 234 -2.12 10.81 6.82
N ARG A 235 -1.91 10.15 7.97
CA ARG A 235 -2.96 9.43 8.70
C ARG A 235 -4.17 10.35 9.00
N ILE A 236 -3.91 11.55 9.49
CA ILE A 236 -4.96 12.55 9.77
C ILE A 236 -5.67 12.93 8.47
N TRP A 237 -4.90 13.22 7.40
CA TRP A 237 -5.44 13.64 6.12
C TRP A 237 -6.26 12.55 5.43
N ALA A 238 -5.76 11.32 5.35
CA ALA A 238 -6.48 10.18 4.76
C ALA A 238 -7.80 9.92 5.50
N THR A 239 -7.76 9.96 6.84
CA THR A 239 -8.95 9.76 7.66
C THR A 239 -9.98 10.87 7.44
N TYR A 240 -9.57 12.13 7.53
CA TYR A 240 -10.48 13.27 7.34
C TYR A 240 -11.07 13.30 5.93
N LYS A 241 -10.23 13.13 4.93
CA LYS A 241 -10.62 13.24 3.52
C LYS A 241 -11.64 12.17 3.12
N ASN A 242 -11.44 10.94 3.56
CA ASN A 242 -12.17 9.79 3.04
C ASN A 242 -13.29 9.29 3.96
N MET A 243 -13.16 9.40 5.28
CA MET A 243 -14.17 8.85 6.19
C MET A 243 -15.46 9.68 6.17
N PRO A 244 -16.65 9.07 5.92
CA PRO A 244 -17.93 9.76 5.98
C PRO A 244 -18.17 10.48 7.32
N ALA A 245 -18.89 11.59 7.28
CA ALA A 245 -19.13 12.42 8.47
C ALA A 245 -19.81 11.64 9.59
N GLU A 246 -20.71 10.74 9.24
CA GLU A 246 -21.51 9.89 10.12
C GLU A 246 -20.64 8.90 10.95
N ILE A 247 -19.44 8.58 10.47
CA ILE A 247 -18.47 7.76 11.19
C ILE A 247 -17.38 8.68 11.78
N TYR A 248 -16.97 9.68 11.03
CA TYR A 248 -15.87 10.56 11.41
C TYR A 248 -16.15 11.31 12.70
N TRP A 249 -17.26 12.03 12.81
CA TRP A 249 -17.50 12.91 13.96
C TRP A 249 -17.81 12.17 15.26
N PRO A 250 -18.65 11.11 15.29
CA PRO A 250 -18.89 10.36 16.54
C PRO A 250 -17.63 9.71 17.12
N LEU A 251 -16.66 9.37 16.28
CA LEU A 251 -15.41 8.73 16.72
C LEU A 251 -14.28 9.73 17.00
N ALA A 252 -14.53 11.04 16.96
CA ALA A 252 -13.52 12.06 17.23
C ALA A 252 -12.84 11.93 18.60
N PRO A 253 -13.55 11.64 19.73
CA PRO A 253 -12.90 11.44 21.02
C PRO A 253 -11.89 10.28 21.02
N PHE A 254 -12.22 9.18 20.34
CA PHE A 254 -11.33 8.03 20.26
C PHE A 254 -10.08 8.33 19.40
N ARG A 255 -10.22 9.11 18.32
CA ARG A 255 -9.06 9.56 17.54
C ARG A 255 -8.15 10.47 18.34
N PHE A 256 -8.73 11.36 19.14
CA PHE A 256 -7.95 12.20 20.06
C PHE A 256 -7.18 11.33 21.08
N ALA A 257 -7.81 10.30 21.64
CA ALA A 257 -7.13 9.35 22.52
C ALA A 257 -5.98 8.61 21.82
N VAL A 258 -6.16 8.22 20.54
CA VAL A 258 -5.09 7.65 19.72
C VAL A 258 -3.95 8.67 19.54
N ASP A 259 -4.25 9.93 19.25
CA ASP A 259 -3.23 10.97 19.10
C ASP A 259 -2.43 11.18 20.39
N LEU A 260 -3.09 11.18 21.54
CA LEU A 260 -2.43 11.28 22.83
C LEU A 260 -1.55 10.06 23.12
N TYR A 261 -2.04 8.85 22.87
CA TYR A 261 -1.25 7.62 22.99
C TYR A 261 0.00 7.65 22.12
N LEU A 262 -0.15 8.05 20.83
CA LEU A 262 0.96 8.15 19.92
C LEU A 262 1.95 9.25 20.30
N LEU A 263 1.48 10.37 20.88
CA LEU A 263 2.34 11.42 21.41
C LEU A 263 3.24 10.87 22.52
N VAL A 264 2.65 10.18 23.50
CA VAL A 264 3.42 9.55 24.59
C VAL A 264 4.43 8.54 24.02
N ARG A 265 3.98 7.65 23.14
CA ARG A 265 4.84 6.64 22.52
C ARG A 265 6.01 7.26 21.75
N HIS A 266 5.74 8.26 20.89
CA HIS A 266 6.81 8.91 20.12
C HIS A 266 7.73 9.77 20.99
N SER A 267 7.22 10.32 22.10
CA SER A 267 8.06 11.02 23.10
C SER A 267 9.06 10.05 23.75
N LEU A 268 8.61 8.87 24.16
CA LEU A 268 9.47 7.82 24.73
C LEU A 268 10.51 7.30 23.73
N LEU A 269 10.22 7.38 22.42
CA LEU A 269 11.13 6.99 21.34
C LEU A 269 12.00 8.15 20.82
N GLY A 270 12.00 9.32 21.48
CA GLY A 270 12.80 10.47 21.07
C GLY A 270 12.29 11.25 19.86
N ASN A 271 11.06 10.98 19.41
CA ASN A 271 10.47 11.56 18.19
C ASN A 271 9.33 12.57 18.46
N ALA A 272 9.25 13.12 19.68
CA ALA A 272 8.17 14.03 20.08
C ALA A 272 8.02 15.23 19.13
N ALA A 273 9.12 15.89 18.77
CA ALA A 273 9.09 17.07 17.91
C ALA A 273 8.52 16.77 16.51
N ALA A 274 8.94 15.66 15.90
CA ALA A 274 8.43 15.22 14.60
C ALA A 274 6.93 14.89 14.66
N TYR A 275 6.49 14.24 15.74
CA TYR A 275 5.09 13.90 15.94
C TYR A 275 4.22 15.14 16.20
N LEU A 276 4.66 16.07 17.06
CA LEU A 276 3.94 17.33 17.31
C LEU A 276 3.82 18.18 16.02
N LYS A 277 4.90 18.24 15.23
CA LYS A 277 4.86 18.86 13.90
C LYS A 277 3.84 18.19 12.99
N ALA A 278 3.78 16.84 13.00
CA ALA A 278 2.80 16.07 12.21
C ALA A 278 1.35 16.38 12.64
N LEU A 279 1.09 16.46 13.94
CA LEU A 279 -0.25 16.85 14.47
C LEU A 279 -0.63 18.25 14.02
N ARG A 280 0.27 19.23 14.25
CA ARG A 280 0.02 20.63 13.86
C ARG A 280 -0.29 20.74 12.39
N ASP A 281 0.59 20.25 11.51
CA ASP A 281 0.45 20.37 10.06
C ASP A 281 -0.72 19.49 9.54
N GLY A 282 -0.98 18.36 10.20
CA GLY A 282 -2.13 17.50 9.94
C GLY A 282 -3.45 18.22 10.15
N TYR A 283 -3.66 18.81 11.33
CA TYR A 283 -4.90 19.48 11.67
C TYR A 283 -5.04 20.86 10.99
N CYS A 284 -3.99 21.65 10.91
CA CYS A 284 -3.99 22.92 10.18
C CYS A 284 -4.28 22.74 8.69
N GLY A 285 -3.80 21.64 8.09
CA GLY A 285 -4.02 21.31 6.67
C GLY A 285 -5.46 20.90 6.33
N LEU A 286 -6.32 20.58 7.30
CA LEU A 286 -7.69 20.11 7.03
C LEU A 286 -8.54 21.10 6.24
N ALA A 287 -8.31 22.39 6.41
CA ALA A 287 -9.04 23.43 5.68
C ALA A 287 -8.83 23.29 4.17
N ALA A 288 -7.60 23.06 3.73
CA ALA A 288 -7.25 22.86 2.32
C ALA A 288 -7.87 21.59 1.72
N LEU A 289 -8.13 20.58 2.56
CA LEU A 289 -8.72 19.29 2.13
C LEU A 289 -10.25 19.33 2.01
N ARG A 290 -10.92 20.39 2.46
CA ARG A 290 -12.41 20.46 2.48
C ARG A 290 -13.05 20.27 1.10
N ALA A 291 -12.46 20.84 0.07
CA ALA A 291 -12.97 20.71 -1.30
C ALA A 291 -12.84 19.25 -1.79
N ARG A 292 -11.65 18.65 -1.60
CA ARG A 292 -11.40 17.24 -1.96
C ARG A 292 -12.32 16.30 -1.18
N ARG A 293 -12.47 16.50 0.14
CA ARG A 293 -13.42 15.74 0.96
C ARG A 293 -14.84 15.82 0.39
N ARG A 294 -15.32 17.02 0.07
CA ARG A 294 -16.68 17.20 -0.51
C ARG A 294 -16.84 16.45 -1.81
N ALA A 295 -15.85 16.52 -2.70
CA ALA A 295 -15.87 15.81 -3.98
C ALA A 295 -15.95 14.28 -3.77
N ILE A 296 -15.08 13.73 -2.93
CA ILE A 296 -15.04 12.29 -2.61
C ILE A 296 -16.37 11.83 -1.99
N GLN A 297 -16.88 12.56 -0.99
CA GLN A 297 -18.13 12.18 -0.32
C GLN A 297 -19.36 12.30 -1.24
N LYS A 298 -19.38 13.28 -2.16
CA LYS A 298 -20.42 13.40 -3.20
C LYS A 298 -20.36 12.27 -4.21
N GLY A 299 -19.15 11.82 -4.57
CA GLY A 299 -18.93 10.72 -5.51
C GLY A 299 -19.05 9.32 -4.88
N ARG A 300 -19.27 9.22 -3.58
CA ARG A 300 -19.39 7.93 -2.89
C ARG A 300 -20.52 7.09 -3.45
N ARG A 301 -20.19 5.86 -3.86
CA ARG A 301 -21.15 4.90 -4.45
C ARG A 301 -21.60 3.82 -3.48
N ILE A 302 -20.87 3.60 -2.37
CA ILE A 302 -21.19 2.60 -1.36
C ILE A 302 -21.94 3.19 -0.16
N GLY A 303 -22.77 2.36 0.47
CA GLY A 303 -23.48 2.72 1.71
C GLY A 303 -22.57 2.68 2.95
N LEU A 304 -23.02 3.34 4.03
CA LEU A 304 -22.27 3.33 5.30
C LEU A 304 -22.08 1.92 5.88
N ARG A 305 -23.06 1.03 5.75
CA ARG A 305 -22.99 -0.35 6.25
C ARG A 305 -21.91 -1.15 5.51
N GLU A 306 -21.79 -0.95 4.21
CA GLU A 306 -20.81 -1.62 3.38
C GLU A 306 -19.40 -1.13 3.73
N LEU A 307 -19.21 0.19 3.84
CA LEU A 307 -17.95 0.76 4.29
C LEU A 307 -17.59 0.27 5.71
N ALA A 308 -18.56 0.28 6.64
CA ALA A 308 -18.33 -0.18 8.01
C ALA A 308 -17.87 -1.64 8.08
N ARG A 309 -18.33 -2.49 7.16
CA ARG A 309 -17.86 -3.87 7.03
C ARG A 309 -16.44 -3.95 6.49
N ALA A 310 -16.00 -3.00 5.67
CA ALA A 310 -14.63 -2.95 5.15
C ALA A 310 -13.62 -2.43 6.20
N LEU A 311 -14.07 -1.65 7.17
CA LEU A 311 -13.26 -1.12 8.25
C LEU A 311 -13.07 -2.13 9.39
N THR A 312 -11.93 -2.05 10.07
CA THR A 312 -11.68 -2.83 11.29
C THR A 312 -12.20 -2.07 12.52
N TRP A 313 -12.91 -2.77 13.40
CA TRP A 313 -13.51 -2.22 14.63
C TRP A 313 -12.83 -2.72 15.90
N SER A 314 -12.00 -3.76 15.82
CA SER A 314 -11.34 -4.36 16.96
C SER A 314 -10.01 -3.68 17.29
N PRO A 315 -9.88 -2.99 18.44
CA PRO A 315 -8.61 -2.44 18.88
C PRO A 315 -7.53 -3.52 19.08
N LEU A 316 -7.95 -4.74 19.48
CA LEU A 316 -7.03 -5.86 19.68
C LEU A 316 -6.34 -6.26 18.39
N LYS A 317 -7.03 -6.22 17.23
CA LYS A 317 -6.41 -6.48 15.93
C LYS A 317 -5.32 -5.46 15.61
N VAL A 318 -5.54 -4.18 15.94
CA VAL A 318 -4.53 -3.12 15.79
C VAL A 318 -3.30 -3.40 16.66
N MET A 319 -3.52 -3.69 17.95
CA MET A 319 -2.44 -3.96 18.90
C MET A 319 -1.61 -5.17 18.51
N ARG A 320 -2.25 -6.21 18.00
CA ARG A 320 -1.61 -7.46 17.58
C ARG A 320 -1.18 -7.45 16.11
N ARG A 321 -1.45 -6.38 15.37
CA ARG A 321 -1.23 -6.26 13.92
C ARG A 321 -1.78 -7.45 13.14
N GLU A 322 -2.96 -7.93 13.52
CA GLU A 322 -3.60 -9.06 12.85
C GLU A 322 -4.06 -8.68 11.45
N SER A 323 -3.94 -9.61 10.51
CA SER A 323 -4.57 -9.46 9.19
C SER A 323 -6.08 -9.42 9.37
N ASP A 324 -6.74 -8.57 8.59
CA ASP A 324 -8.21 -8.43 8.60
C ASP A 324 -8.76 -8.60 7.18
N LEU A 325 -8.51 -9.79 6.64
CA LEU A 325 -9.01 -10.17 5.33
C LEU A 325 -10.42 -10.76 5.45
N ARG A 326 -11.25 -10.47 4.47
CA ARG A 326 -12.60 -11.02 4.37
C ARG A 326 -12.63 -12.10 3.30
N PRO A 327 -13.47 -13.14 3.45
CA PRO A 327 -13.66 -14.15 2.42
C PRO A 327 -14.03 -13.49 1.09
N VAL A 328 -13.40 -13.94 0.01
CA VAL A 328 -13.74 -13.49 -1.33
C VAL A 328 -15.04 -14.15 -1.73
N ALA A 329 -16.08 -13.36 -2.02
CA ALA A 329 -17.35 -13.88 -2.50
C ALA A 329 -17.14 -14.62 -3.83
N GLY A 330 -17.47 -15.91 -3.87
CA GLY A 330 -17.29 -16.79 -5.04
C GLY A 330 -16.13 -17.81 -4.90
N ASP A 331 -15.34 -17.76 -3.85
CA ASP A 331 -14.34 -18.80 -3.59
C ASP A 331 -15.00 -20.03 -2.95
N ARG A 332 -15.38 -21.01 -3.80
CA ARG A 332 -15.97 -22.29 -3.36
C ARG A 332 -15.04 -23.09 -2.43
N ARG A 333 -13.72 -22.88 -2.49
CA ARG A 333 -12.76 -23.57 -1.60
C ARG A 333 -12.82 -23.05 -0.17
N ALA A 334 -13.16 -21.79 0.06
CA ALA A 334 -13.37 -21.23 1.41
C ALA A 334 -14.68 -21.74 2.04
N GLN A 335 -15.65 -22.17 1.23
CA GLN A 335 -16.93 -22.75 1.69
C GLN A 335 -16.83 -24.24 1.99
N GLU A 336 -15.89 -24.97 1.37
CA GLU A 336 -15.76 -26.43 1.50
C GLU A 336 -14.89 -26.86 2.71
N ASN A 337 -14.20 -25.96 3.41
CA ASN A 337 -13.37 -26.33 4.56
C ASN A 337 -13.46 -25.37 5.76
N PRO A 338 -14.63 -25.23 6.41
CA PRO A 338 -14.77 -24.43 7.63
C PRO A 338 -14.05 -25.03 8.85
N SER A 339 -13.58 -26.30 8.76
CA SER A 339 -13.03 -27.04 9.91
C SER A 339 -11.53 -26.85 10.17
N ARG A 340 -10.80 -26.07 9.36
CA ARG A 340 -9.39 -25.72 9.63
C ARG A 340 -9.18 -24.46 10.49
N ALA A 341 -10.25 -23.86 10.96
CA ALA A 341 -10.23 -22.71 11.87
C ALA A 341 -10.46 -23.09 13.34
N THR A 342 -10.17 -24.33 13.73
CA THR A 342 -10.24 -24.73 15.15
C THR A 342 -8.93 -24.38 15.86
N PRO A 343 -8.98 -23.68 17.01
CA PRO A 343 -7.79 -23.43 17.81
C PRO A 343 -7.32 -24.74 18.44
N VAL A 344 -6.02 -24.99 18.36
CA VAL A 344 -5.36 -26.03 19.14
C VAL A 344 -5.54 -25.67 20.62
N PRO A 345 -6.13 -26.53 21.46
CA PRO A 345 -6.17 -26.30 22.88
C PRO A 345 -4.82 -26.61 23.50
N LYS A 346 -4.35 -25.65 24.34
CA LYS A 346 -3.28 -25.62 25.36
C LYS A 346 -2.04 -26.47 25.18
#